data_9ef5db0d648da0fb071da85575d7073d
#
_entry.id   9ef5db0d648da0fb071da85575d7073d
#
_cell.length_a   1.000
_cell.length_b   1.000
_cell.length_c   1.000
_cell.angle_alpha   90.00
_cell.angle_beta   90.00
_cell.angle_gamma   90.00
#
_symmetry.space_group_name_H-M   'P 1'
#
loop_
_entity.id
_entity.type
_entity.pdbx_description
1 polymer ?
#
loop_
_entity_poly.entity_id
_entity_poly.type
_entity_poly.pdbx_seq_one_letter_code
_entity_poly.pdbx_strand_id
1 'polypeptide(L)'
;GKELPTGEMGEIVVKGENVMAGYWKNPESTADTVRDGYLYTGDLGYMSKEGLLYVKGRFKSLLISSDGEKYSPEGIEEALVEKSPYIDQVMLYNNQCATTTALIVPNRDALRRHLKEKGLKAESAEGRTAALQLIESELARFKKGGEFQGMFPERWLPSSFAVLAEPFTEQNQMINSTMKMVRPKI
;
A
#
# COMPACT_ATOMS: atom_id res chain seq x y z
N GLY A 1 14.40 15.38 -17.52
CA GLY A 1 13.53 14.26 -17.89
C GLY A 1 13.06 14.40 -19.33
N LYS A 2 12.48 13.34 -19.90
CA LYS A 2 11.87 13.37 -21.22
C LYS A 2 10.36 13.31 -21.04
N GLU A 3 9.63 14.17 -21.75
CA GLU A 3 8.17 14.10 -21.80
C GLU A 3 7.73 12.79 -22.48
N LEU A 4 6.74 12.14 -21.89
CA LEU A 4 6.21 10.87 -22.37
C LEU A 4 4.92 11.08 -23.18
N PRO A 5 4.66 10.24 -24.19
CA PRO A 5 3.41 10.25 -24.93
C PRO A 5 2.18 10.02 -24.02
N THR A 6 1.04 10.53 -24.48
CA THR A 6 -0.26 10.26 -23.85
C THR A 6 -0.51 8.76 -23.70
N GLY A 7 -0.91 8.35 -22.51
CA GLY A 7 -1.15 6.94 -22.12
C GLY A 7 0.08 6.24 -21.55
N GLU A 8 1.27 6.80 -21.67
CA GLU A 8 2.48 6.23 -21.08
C GLU A 8 2.64 6.65 -19.61
N MET A 9 3.08 5.70 -18.78
CA MET A 9 3.28 5.89 -17.35
C MET A 9 4.60 6.61 -17.09
N GLY A 10 4.56 7.70 -16.32
CA GLY A 10 5.74 8.44 -15.90
C GLY A 10 5.57 9.16 -14.58
N GLU A 11 6.65 9.81 -14.14
CA GLU A 11 6.57 10.71 -12.98
C GLU A 11 5.76 11.96 -13.35
N ILE A 12 4.82 12.32 -12.49
CA ILE A 12 4.05 13.55 -12.64
C ILE A 12 4.93 14.71 -12.23
N VAL A 13 5.18 15.63 -13.17
CA VAL A 13 5.90 16.87 -12.90
C VAL A 13 4.99 18.06 -13.16
N VAL A 14 5.10 19.10 -12.33
CA VAL A 14 4.24 20.29 -12.39
C VAL A 14 5.09 21.53 -12.57
N LYS A 15 4.67 22.43 -13.46
CA LYS A 15 5.26 23.75 -13.64
C LYS A 15 4.17 24.81 -13.64
N GLY A 16 4.39 25.91 -12.98
CA GLY A 16 3.46 27.03 -12.93
C GLY A 16 3.66 27.91 -11.69
N GLU A 17 2.89 28.97 -11.58
CA GLU A 17 2.96 29.91 -10.45
C GLU A 17 2.55 29.30 -9.12
N ASN A 18 1.86 28.16 -9.14
CA ASN A 18 1.44 27.39 -7.97
C ASN A 18 2.56 26.49 -7.42
N VAL A 19 3.73 26.40 -8.09
CA VAL A 19 4.87 25.62 -7.59
C VAL A 19 5.51 26.37 -6.43
N MET A 20 5.75 25.66 -5.31
CA MET A 20 6.37 26.22 -4.13
C MET A 20 7.76 26.79 -4.41
N ALA A 21 8.19 27.79 -3.64
CA ALA A 21 9.55 28.31 -3.69
C ALA A 21 10.58 27.31 -3.12
N GLY A 22 10.16 26.42 -2.22
CA GLY A 22 10.99 25.39 -1.60
C GLY A 22 10.51 24.97 -0.22
N TYR A 23 11.19 24.00 0.37
CA TYR A 23 10.96 23.57 1.75
C TYR A 23 11.66 24.53 2.74
N TRP A 24 10.94 24.89 3.80
CA TRP A 24 11.47 25.77 4.83
C TRP A 24 12.73 25.20 5.49
N LYS A 25 13.81 25.95 5.46
CA LYS A 25 15.14 25.59 6.02
C LYS A 25 15.66 24.22 5.56
N ASN A 26 15.23 23.74 4.38
CA ASN A 26 15.69 22.47 3.81
C ASN A 26 16.05 22.64 2.33
N PRO A 27 17.24 23.24 2.04
CA PRO A 27 17.67 23.48 0.66
C PRO A 27 17.97 22.19 -0.11
N GLU A 28 18.44 21.13 0.56
CA GLU A 28 18.72 19.85 -0.06
C GLU A 28 17.44 19.20 -0.62
N SER A 29 16.42 19.05 0.21
CA SER A 29 15.12 18.54 -0.26
C SER A 29 14.49 19.44 -1.31
N THR A 30 14.74 20.76 -1.24
CA THR A 30 14.25 21.70 -2.26
C THR A 30 14.92 21.42 -3.60
N ALA A 31 16.25 21.28 -3.65
CA ALA A 31 17.00 21.00 -4.86
C ALA A 31 16.62 19.64 -5.47
N ASP A 32 16.30 18.65 -4.64
CA ASP A 32 15.83 17.34 -5.09
C ASP A 32 14.44 17.37 -5.72
N THR A 33 13.58 18.27 -5.20
CA THR A 33 12.16 18.27 -5.56
C THR A 33 11.82 19.33 -6.63
N VAL A 34 12.48 20.48 -6.61
CA VAL A 34 12.25 21.58 -7.59
C VAL A 34 13.50 21.75 -8.44
N ARG A 35 13.39 21.44 -9.75
CA ARG A 35 14.49 21.53 -10.70
C ARG A 35 14.01 22.26 -11.95
N ASP A 36 14.75 23.28 -12.38
CA ASP A 36 14.46 24.06 -13.58
C ASP A 36 13.01 24.62 -13.62
N GLY A 37 12.47 24.95 -12.44
CA GLY A 37 11.11 25.45 -12.27
C GLY A 37 10.01 24.36 -12.35
N TYR A 38 10.38 23.09 -12.41
CA TYR A 38 9.47 21.97 -12.31
C TYR A 38 9.49 21.35 -10.91
N LEU A 39 8.31 21.10 -10.36
CA LEU A 39 8.11 20.29 -9.17
C LEU A 39 8.02 18.82 -9.58
N TYR A 40 8.96 18.00 -9.11
CA TYR A 40 8.94 16.55 -9.22
C TYR A 40 8.15 16.00 -8.05
N THR A 41 6.92 15.54 -8.31
CA THR A 41 5.98 15.17 -7.24
C THR A 41 6.35 13.84 -6.57
N GLY A 42 7.11 12.99 -7.25
CA GLY A 42 7.35 11.61 -6.85
C GLY A 42 6.14 10.70 -7.04
N ASP A 43 5.07 11.21 -7.62
CA ASP A 43 3.87 10.44 -7.94
C ASP A 43 3.93 9.96 -9.39
N LEU A 44 3.44 8.75 -9.63
CA LEU A 44 3.32 8.14 -10.96
C LEU A 44 1.92 8.33 -11.50
N GLY A 45 1.85 8.58 -12.79
CA GLY A 45 0.58 8.68 -13.49
C GLY A 45 0.73 8.71 -14.99
N TYR A 46 -0.37 8.86 -15.66
CA TYR A 46 -0.43 9.08 -17.11
C TYR A 46 -1.55 10.04 -17.46
N MET A 47 -1.39 10.71 -18.60
CA MET A 47 -2.45 11.55 -19.19
C MET A 47 -3.25 10.69 -20.15
N SER A 48 -4.58 10.67 -20.03
CA SER A 48 -5.45 10.00 -20.99
C SER A 48 -5.59 10.83 -22.29
N LYS A 49 -6.16 10.22 -23.33
CA LYS A 49 -6.43 10.91 -24.61
C LYS A 49 -7.45 12.06 -24.45
N GLU A 50 -8.29 11.98 -23.44
CA GLU A 50 -9.29 13.00 -23.09
C GLU A 50 -8.70 14.13 -22.23
N GLY A 51 -7.40 14.09 -21.92
CA GLY A 51 -6.71 15.10 -21.11
C GLY A 51 -6.91 14.93 -19.60
N LEU A 52 -7.35 13.75 -19.13
CA LEU A 52 -7.49 13.45 -17.72
C LEU A 52 -6.18 12.86 -17.16
N LEU A 53 -5.74 13.38 -16.01
CA LEU A 53 -4.59 12.84 -15.30
C LEU A 53 -5.02 11.71 -14.37
N TYR A 54 -4.43 10.53 -14.57
CA TYR A 54 -4.62 9.37 -13.70
C TYR A 54 -3.39 9.18 -12.81
N VAL A 55 -3.56 9.37 -11.50
CA VAL A 55 -2.51 9.09 -10.50
C VAL A 55 -2.57 7.61 -10.13
N LYS A 56 -1.43 6.92 -10.15
CA LYS A 56 -1.33 5.47 -9.94
C LYS A 56 -0.58 5.07 -8.67
N GLY A 57 0.07 6.01 -8.01
CA GLY A 57 0.79 5.79 -6.76
C GLY A 57 2.11 6.53 -6.71
N ARG A 58 2.97 6.18 -5.73
CA ARG A 58 4.26 6.83 -5.53
C ARG A 58 5.41 6.03 -6.10
N PHE A 59 6.34 6.73 -6.78
CA PHE A 59 7.52 6.11 -7.38
C PHE A 59 8.36 5.31 -6.36
N LYS A 60 8.55 5.88 -5.15
CA LYS A 60 9.34 5.25 -4.08
C LYS A 60 8.59 4.14 -3.32
N SER A 61 7.27 4.02 -3.52
CA SER A 61 6.44 3.01 -2.86
C SER A 61 6.16 1.80 -3.75
N LEU A 62 6.61 1.82 -5.00
CA LEU A 62 6.36 0.72 -5.93
C LEU A 62 7.00 -0.58 -5.42
N LEU A 63 6.23 -1.63 -5.49
CA LEU A 63 6.73 -2.98 -5.37
C LEU A 63 7.25 -3.46 -6.73
N ILE A 64 8.28 -4.27 -6.70
CA ILE A 64 8.93 -4.81 -7.90
C ILE A 64 8.89 -6.33 -7.78
N SER A 65 8.24 -7.00 -8.72
CA SER A 65 8.26 -8.45 -8.83
C SER A 65 9.53 -8.98 -9.47
N SER A 66 9.75 -10.29 -9.41
CA SER A 66 10.97 -10.93 -9.94
C SER A 66 11.15 -10.77 -11.45
N ASP A 67 10.08 -10.53 -12.20
CA ASP A 67 10.09 -10.25 -13.64
C ASP A 67 10.30 -8.76 -13.97
N GLY A 68 10.48 -7.91 -12.92
CA GLY A 68 10.69 -6.47 -13.06
C GLY A 68 9.40 -5.67 -13.20
N GLU A 69 8.22 -6.30 -13.15
CA GLU A 69 6.95 -5.57 -13.14
C GLU A 69 6.85 -4.68 -11.89
N LYS A 70 6.43 -3.44 -12.10
CA LYS A 70 6.26 -2.44 -11.03
C LYS A 70 4.78 -2.16 -10.82
N TYR A 71 4.33 -2.20 -9.56
CA TYR A 71 2.95 -1.93 -9.19
C TYR A 71 2.85 -1.18 -7.86
N SER A 72 1.78 -0.37 -7.73
CA SER A 72 1.52 0.34 -6.48
C SER A 72 0.83 -0.57 -5.48
N PRO A 73 1.33 -0.69 -4.24
CA PRO A 73 0.67 -1.43 -3.19
C PRO A 73 -0.55 -0.71 -2.61
N GLU A 74 -0.59 0.62 -2.68
CA GLU A 74 -1.54 1.48 -1.95
C GLU A 74 -2.99 1.10 -2.21
N GLY A 75 -3.40 0.97 -3.48
CA GLY A 75 -4.78 0.61 -3.80
C GLY A 75 -5.18 -0.81 -3.34
N ILE A 76 -4.22 -1.75 -3.29
CA ILE A 76 -4.47 -3.10 -2.78
C ILE A 76 -4.60 -3.06 -1.25
N GLU A 77 -3.70 -2.34 -0.57
CA GLU A 77 -3.70 -2.16 0.88
C GLU A 77 -5.01 -1.50 1.36
N GLU A 78 -5.42 -0.43 0.69
CA GLU A 78 -6.69 0.26 0.97
C GLU A 78 -7.89 -0.67 0.78
N ALA A 79 -7.94 -1.42 -0.30
CA ALA A 79 -9.04 -2.36 -0.56
C ALA A 79 -9.10 -3.49 0.48
N LEU A 80 -7.93 -4.02 0.90
CA LEU A 80 -7.87 -5.06 1.94
C LEU A 80 -8.42 -4.57 3.28
N VAL A 81 -8.09 -3.33 3.67
CA VAL A 81 -8.60 -2.71 4.90
C VAL A 81 -10.08 -2.36 4.76
N GLU A 82 -10.49 -1.76 3.66
CA GLU A 82 -11.89 -1.32 3.45
C GLU A 82 -12.88 -2.50 3.40
N LYS A 83 -12.49 -3.61 2.76
CA LYS A 83 -13.38 -4.75 2.52
C LYS A 83 -13.35 -5.80 3.63
N SER A 84 -12.44 -5.68 4.61
CA SER A 84 -12.33 -6.64 5.71
C SER A 84 -12.58 -5.97 7.07
N PRO A 85 -13.54 -6.43 7.86
CA PRO A 85 -13.73 -5.95 9.23
C PRO A 85 -12.65 -6.47 10.20
N TYR A 86 -11.78 -7.38 9.76
CA TYR A 86 -10.77 -8.05 10.58
C TYR A 86 -9.36 -7.53 10.37
N ILE A 87 -9.16 -6.58 9.44
CA ILE A 87 -7.86 -5.97 9.11
C ILE A 87 -7.92 -4.47 9.38
N ASP A 88 -7.10 -3.97 10.32
CA ASP A 88 -6.99 -2.54 10.61
C ASP A 88 -5.92 -1.86 9.78
N GLN A 89 -4.76 -2.53 9.59
CA GLN A 89 -3.67 -1.99 8.77
C GLN A 89 -3.00 -3.14 8.02
N VAL A 90 -2.52 -2.84 6.82
CA VAL A 90 -1.75 -3.79 6.02
C VAL A 90 -0.65 -3.07 5.26
N MET A 91 0.52 -3.68 5.18
CA MET A 91 1.61 -3.26 4.31
C MET A 91 2.03 -4.42 3.42
N LEU A 92 2.00 -4.21 2.12
CA LEU A 92 2.53 -5.16 1.16
C LEU A 92 4.03 -4.93 0.94
N TYR A 93 4.74 -6.04 0.75
CA TYR A 93 6.16 -6.03 0.44
C TYR A 93 6.46 -6.98 -0.71
N ASN A 94 7.21 -6.47 -1.67
CA ASN A 94 7.88 -7.26 -2.70
C ASN A 94 9.10 -6.47 -3.19
N ASN A 95 10.26 -7.10 -3.16
CA ASN A 95 11.49 -6.53 -3.70
C ASN A 95 12.18 -7.60 -4.55
N GLN A 96 11.82 -7.65 -5.83
CA GLN A 96 12.32 -8.61 -6.82
C GLN A 96 12.10 -10.08 -6.43
N CYS A 97 11.08 -10.35 -5.60
CA CYS A 97 10.67 -11.70 -5.23
C CYS A 97 9.55 -12.20 -6.14
N ALA A 98 9.44 -13.52 -6.27
CA ALA A 98 8.39 -14.16 -7.07
C ALA A 98 6.99 -13.92 -6.52
N THR A 99 6.89 -13.62 -5.22
CA THR A 99 5.61 -13.47 -4.51
C THR A 99 5.59 -12.22 -3.64
N THR A 100 4.41 -11.65 -3.49
CA THR A 100 4.14 -10.55 -2.55
C THR A 100 3.82 -11.11 -1.18
N THR A 101 4.31 -10.45 -0.13
CA THR A 101 4.02 -10.76 1.27
C THR A 101 3.26 -9.61 1.90
N ALA A 102 2.37 -9.89 2.86
CA ALA A 102 1.66 -8.87 3.63
C ALA A 102 2.08 -8.89 5.11
N LEU A 103 2.30 -7.71 5.68
CA LEU A 103 2.30 -7.49 7.12
C LEU A 103 0.93 -6.97 7.52
N ILE A 104 0.24 -7.65 8.42
CA ILE A 104 -1.15 -7.37 8.78
C ILE A 104 -1.27 -7.04 10.25
N VAL A 105 -1.85 -5.88 10.55
CA VAL A 105 -2.33 -5.53 11.87
C VAL A 105 -3.83 -5.88 11.92
N PRO A 106 -4.23 -6.86 12.71
CA PRO A 106 -5.61 -7.30 12.76
C PRO A 106 -6.46 -6.38 13.63
N ASN A 107 -7.75 -6.28 13.31
CA ASN A 107 -8.76 -5.74 14.21
C ASN A 107 -9.04 -6.74 15.33
N ARG A 108 -8.37 -6.54 16.47
CA ARG A 108 -8.39 -7.47 17.58
C ARG A 108 -9.78 -7.64 18.19
N ASP A 109 -10.56 -6.57 18.23
CA ASP A 109 -11.89 -6.62 18.83
C ASP A 109 -12.87 -7.38 17.94
N ALA A 110 -12.79 -7.19 16.64
CA ALA A 110 -13.56 -7.95 15.67
C ALA A 110 -13.19 -9.45 15.70
N LEU A 111 -11.87 -9.76 15.74
CA LEU A 111 -11.41 -11.13 15.86
C LEU A 111 -11.88 -11.79 17.15
N ARG A 112 -11.75 -11.11 18.30
CA ARG A 112 -12.22 -11.64 19.60
C ARG A 112 -13.72 -11.94 19.61
N ARG A 113 -14.54 -11.05 19.02
CA ARG A 113 -15.98 -11.28 18.91
C ARG A 113 -16.28 -12.52 18.08
N HIS A 114 -15.67 -12.62 16.90
CA HIS A 114 -15.84 -13.76 15.99
C HIS A 114 -15.41 -15.09 16.64
N LEU A 115 -14.25 -15.11 17.31
CA LEU A 115 -13.79 -16.31 18.02
C LEU A 115 -14.71 -16.69 19.18
N LYS A 116 -15.21 -15.72 19.94
CA LYS A 116 -16.17 -15.94 21.02
C LYS A 116 -17.48 -16.56 20.52
N GLU A 117 -18.00 -16.11 19.38
CA GLU A 117 -19.19 -16.68 18.73
C GLU A 117 -18.97 -18.14 18.34
N LYS A 118 -17.73 -18.53 18.03
CA LYS A 118 -17.33 -19.92 17.76
C LYS A 118 -16.95 -20.72 19.01
N GLY A 119 -17.09 -20.15 20.21
CA GLY A 119 -16.72 -20.78 21.46
C GLY A 119 -15.20 -20.92 21.69
N LEU A 120 -14.38 -20.17 20.94
CA LEU A 120 -12.93 -20.19 21.01
C LEU A 120 -12.38 -19.04 21.86
N LYS A 121 -11.33 -19.31 22.62
CA LYS A 121 -10.56 -18.28 23.34
C LYS A 121 -9.43 -17.78 22.44
N ALA A 122 -9.29 -16.47 22.29
CA ALA A 122 -8.28 -15.88 21.40
C ALA A 122 -6.85 -16.27 21.77
N GLU A 123 -6.59 -16.49 23.06
CA GLU A 123 -5.27 -16.83 23.61
C GLU A 123 -4.94 -18.32 23.48
N SER A 124 -5.92 -19.18 23.18
CA SER A 124 -5.68 -20.61 22.97
C SER A 124 -4.96 -20.91 21.66
N ALA A 125 -4.37 -22.07 21.51
CA ALA A 125 -3.73 -22.50 20.27
C ALA A 125 -4.76 -22.58 19.13
N GLU A 126 -5.93 -23.14 19.41
CA GLU A 126 -7.05 -23.26 18.47
C GLU A 126 -7.58 -21.88 18.06
N GLY A 127 -7.70 -20.95 19.01
CA GLY A 127 -8.14 -19.57 18.74
C GLY A 127 -7.15 -18.82 17.84
N ARG A 128 -5.85 -18.95 18.09
CA ARG A 128 -4.82 -18.36 17.23
C ARG A 128 -4.85 -18.95 15.82
N THR A 129 -4.98 -20.27 15.69
CA THR A 129 -5.10 -20.92 14.39
C THR A 129 -6.36 -20.44 13.64
N ALA A 130 -7.50 -20.38 14.31
CA ALA A 130 -8.74 -19.89 13.72
C ALA A 130 -8.66 -18.42 13.30
N ALA A 131 -7.95 -17.57 14.06
CA ALA A 131 -7.71 -16.17 13.69
C ALA A 131 -6.86 -16.05 12.42
N LEU A 132 -5.80 -16.85 12.30
CA LEU A 132 -4.96 -16.88 11.09
C LEU A 132 -5.75 -17.36 9.87
N GLN A 133 -6.54 -18.43 10.02
CA GLN A 133 -7.41 -18.93 8.95
C GLN A 133 -8.46 -17.89 8.52
N LEU A 134 -9.00 -17.11 9.45
CA LEU A 134 -9.92 -16.04 9.15
C LEU A 134 -9.25 -14.93 8.32
N ILE A 135 -8.06 -14.47 8.73
CA ILE A 135 -7.29 -13.50 7.95
C ILE A 135 -6.95 -14.05 6.56
N GLU A 136 -6.52 -15.31 6.47
CA GLU A 136 -6.25 -15.96 5.19
C GLU A 136 -7.50 -15.99 4.29
N SER A 137 -8.67 -16.26 4.86
CA SER A 137 -9.93 -16.25 4.11
C SER A 137 -10.29 -14.85 3.61
N GLU A 138 -10.00 -13.79 4.37
CA GLU A 138 -10.19 -12.40 3.90
C GLU A 138 -9.28 -12.06 2.71
N LEU A 139 -8.02 -12.48 2.73
CA LEU A 139 -7.13 -12.33 1.58
C LEU A 139 -7.58 -13.15 0.37
N ALA A 140 -8.11 -14.34 0.61
CA ALA A 140 -8.61 -15.23 -0.44
C ALA A 140 -9.83 -14.65 -1.20
N ARG A 141 -10.59 -13.73 -0.59
CA ARG A 141 -11.72 -13.05 -1.25
C ARG A 141 -11.29 -12.26 -2.50
N PHE A 142 -10.04 -11.85 -2.61
CA PHE A 142 -9.49 -11.14 -3.77
C PHE A 142 -8.88 -12.07 -4.82
N LYS A 143 -8.64 -13.35 -4.48
CA LYS A 143 -8.04 -14.34 -5.38
C LYS A 143 -9.08 -15.04 -6.24
N LYS A 144 -8.63 -15.94 -7.09
CA LYS A 144 -9.49 -16.74 -7.97
C LYS A 144 -10.60 -17.46 -7.19
N GLY A 145 -11.84 -17.27 -7.59
CA GLY A 145 -13.02 -17.82 -6.92
C GLY A 145 -13.55 -16.98 -5.76
N GLY A 146 -12.88 -15.89 -5.38
CA GLY A 146 -13.33 -14.99 -4.31
C GLY A 146 -14.24 -13.87 -4.80
N GLU A 147 -14.89 -13.20 -3.85
CA GLU A 147 -15.88 -12.13 -4.07
C GLU A 147 -15.34 -10.95 -4.90
N PHE A 148 -14.08 -10.58 -4.68
CA PHE A 148 -13.41 -9.45 -5.33
C PHE A 148 -12.41 -9.91 -6.41
N GLN A 149 -12.60 -11.12 -6.94
CA GLN A 149 -11.75 -11.63 -8.01
C GLN A 149 -11.69 -10.65 -9.19
N GLY A 150 -10.48 -10.37 -9.68
CA GLY A 150 -10.26 -9.48 -10.82
C GLY A 150 -10.17 -7.99 -10.48
N MET A 151 -10.35 -7.59 -9.22
CA MET A 151 -10.10 -6.21 -8.78
C MET A 151 -8.62 -5.82 -8.96
N PHE A 152 -7.72 -6.77 -8.73
CA PHE A 152 -6.28 -6.64 -8.96
C PHE A 152 -5.74 -7.87 -9.69
N PRO A 153 -4.63 -7.77 -10.43
CA PRO A 153 -3.90 -8.92 -10.93
C PRO A 153 -3.51 -9.87 -9.79
N GLU A 154 -3.81 -11.15 -9.92
CA GLU A 154 -3.61 -12.13 -8.84
C GLU A 154 -2.15 -12.19 -8.37
N ARG A 155 -1.18 -11.99 -9.29
CA ARG A 155 0.27 -11.98 -8.98
C ARG A 155 0.72 -10.81 -8.10
N TRP A 156 -0.11 -9.76 -7.97
CA TRP A 156 0.16 -8.62 -7.06
C TRP A 156 -0.35 -8.88 -5.65
N LEU A 157 -1.31 -9.79 -5.50
CA LEU A 157 -1.92 -10.12 -4.22
C LEU A 157 -0.95 -10.92 -3.35
N PRO A 158 -1.01 -10.76 -2.00
CA PRO A 158 -0.11 -11.47 -1.12
C PRO A 158 -0.37 -12.99 -1.17
N SER A 159 0.70 -13.76 -1.34
CA SER A 159 0.68 -15.23 -1.26
C SER A 159 0.98 -15.72 0.17
N SER A 160 1.61 -14.89 0.97
CA SER A 160 1.94 -15.14 2.36
C SER A 160 1.72 -13.88 3.19
N PHE A 161 1.55 -14.05 4.49
CA PHE A 161 1.38 -12.93 5.41
C PHE A 161 1.95 -13.24 6.80
N ALA A 162 2.26 -12.17 7.53
CA ALA A 162 2.57 -12.22 8.96
C ALA A 162 1.62 -11.27 9.70
N VAL A 163 1.13 -11.74 10.86
CA VAL A 163 0.27 -10.95 11.74
C VAL A 163 1.14 -10.26 12.77
N LEU A 164 1.01 -8.93 12.87
CA LEU A 164 1.77 -8.11 13.79
C LEU A 164 1.05 -7.95 15.13
N ALA A 165 1.85 -7.95 16.21
CA ALA A 165 1.35 -7.72 17.55
C ALA A 165 1.08 -6.23 17.82
N GLU A 166 1.80 -5.34 17.18
CA GLU A 166 1.71 -3.90 17.40
C GLU A 166 1.24 -3.18 16.13
N PRO A 167 0.37 -2.16 16.25
CA PRO A 167 -0.06 -1.36 15.13
C PRO A 167 1.07 -0.43 14.64
N PHE A 168 0.96 0.04 13.41
CA PHE A 168 1.77 1.14 12.90
C PHE A 168 1.27 2.44 13.55
N THR A 169 2.13 3.16 14.23
CA THR A 169 1.81 4.39 14.98
C THR A 169 2.87 5.47 14.74
N GLU A 170 2.55 6.72 15.12
CA GLU A 170 3.54 7.79 15.15
C GLU A 170 4.62 7.56 16.22
N GLN A 171 4.24 6.97 17.37
CA GLN A 171 5.15 6.70 18.46
C GLN A 171 6.27 5.74 18.07
N ASN A 172 5.95 4.71 17.28
CA ASN A 172 6.96 3.79 16.74
C ASN A 172 7.53 4.24 15.39
N GLN A 173 7.15 5.45 14.92
CA GLN A 173 7.60 6.07 13.67
C GLN A 173 7.26 5.28 12.38
N MET A 174 6.36 4.31 12.46
CA MET A 174 5.90 3.55 11.31
C MET A 174 4.82 4.28 10.50
N ILE A 175 4.18 5.30 11.11
CA ILE A 175 3.34 6.30 10.41
C ILE A 175 3.90 7.69 10.70
N ASN A 176 3.74 8.61 9.76
CA ASN A 176 4.07 10.01 9.97
C ASN A 176 2.86 10.81 10.50
N SER A 177 3.06 12.10 10.80
CA SER A 177 2.01 13.01 11.29
C SER A 177 0.83 13.21 10.32
N THR A 178 0.95 12.79 9.07
CA THR A 178 -0.12 12.79 8.07
C THR A 178 -0.76 11.41 7.89
N MET A 179 -0.55 10.51 8.85
CA MET A 179 -1.08 9.13 8.89
C MET A 179 -0.62 8.25 7.71
N LYS A 180 0.49 8.58 7.05
CA LYS A 180 1.07 7.79 5.95
C LYS A 180 2.14 6.86 6.46
N MET A 181 2.13 5.62 5.97
CA MET A 181 3.14 4.61 6.31
C MET A 181 4.55 5.05 5.89
N VAL A 182 5.49 4.89 6.80
CA VAL A 182 6.93 5.09 6.58
C VAL A 182 7.55 3.74 6.28
N ARG A 183 7.32 3.20 5.06
CA ARG A 183 7.72 1.85 4.63
C ARG A 183 9.14 1.43 5.02
N PRO A 184 10.18 2.29 4.94
CA PRO A 184 11.54 1.90 5.37
C PRO A 184 11.70 1.66 6.87
N LYS A 185 10.68 1.98 7.68
CA LYS A 185 10.67 1.76 9.14
C LYS A 185 9.91 0.50 9.56
N ILE A 186 9.07 -0.02 8.68
CA ILE A 186 8.29 -1.24 8.83
C ILE A 186 9.06 -2.43 8.28
#